data_5b2e5d77b4f18247bd4e3162e0b95307
#
_entry.id   5b2e5d77b4f18247bd4e3162e0b95307
#
_cell.length_a   1.000
_cell.length_b   1.000
_cell.length_c   1.000
_cell.angle_alpha   90.00
_cell.angle_beta   90.00
_cell.angle_gamma   90.00
#
_symmetry.space_group_name_H-M   'P 1'
#
loop_
_entity.id
_entity.type
_entity.pdbx_description
1 polymer ?
#
loop_
_entity_poly.entity_id
_entity_poly.type
_entity_poly.pdbx_seq_one_letter_code
_entity_poly.pdbx_strand_id
1 'polypeptide(L)'
;MRSRDPSDGPRQTRASILDRLMDDAPGVAPERPPFRTQNRAQFGRSILRDLRWLLNTRTTFEVGVDPKVRRRRKPSERSVVDYGLSDYSHLFASSEEDRNLLARTIREAIAAFEPRLQIRRLTIETIEGHRNRCQVRIDAWLLMDHAREPVSFGLELDNSEGVVEVNGS
;
A
#
# COMPACT_ATOMS: atom_id res chain seq x y z
N MET A 1 -4.35 42.55 -8.24
CA MET A 1 -3.03 42.07 -7.87
C MET A 1 -3.23 41.17 -6.64
N ARG A 2 -3.33 39.82 -6.83
CA ARG A 2 -3.54 38.88 -5.72
C ARG A 2 -2.15 38.54 -5.17
N SER A 3 -1.93 38.87 -3.91
CA SER A 3 -0.74 38.50 -3.15
C SER A 3 -0.59 36.98 -3.16
N ARG A 4 0.51 36.48 -3.69
CA ARG A 4 0.92 35.07 -3.50
C ARG A 4 1.25 34.89 -2.03
N ASP A 5 0.49 34.00 -1.39
CA ASP A 5 0.76 33.54 -0.03
C ASP A 5 2.13 32.84 0.01
N PRO A 6 3.07 33.22 0.87
CA PRO A 6 4.40 32.62 0.94
C PRO A 6 4.41 31.15 1.41
N SER A 7 3.23 30.57 1.73
CA SER A 7 3.06 29.17 2.11
C SER A 7 2.92 28.18 0.93
N ASP A 8 2.94 28.65 -0.33
CA ASP A 8 2.67 27.84 -1.52
C ASP A 8 3.95 27.29 -2.20
N GLY A 9 4.98 27.05 -1.41
CA GLY A 9 6.14 26.26 -1.85
C GLY A 9 5.71 24.77 -2.04
N PRO A 10 6.38 24.01 -2.94
CA PRO A 10 6.06 22.60 -3.13
C PRO A 10 6.16 21.88 -1.78
N ARG A 11 5.02 21.42 -1.27
CA ARG A 11 4.93 20.69 -0.01
C ARG A 11 5.82 19.45 -0.10
N GLN A 12 6.87 19.43 0.70
CA GLN A 12 7.82 18.34 0.78
C GLN A 12 7.60 17.56 2.07
N THR A 13 7.77 16.26 2.01
CA THR A 13 7.77 15.37 3.18
C THR A 13 9.08 14.61 3.27
N ARG A 14 9.43 14.10 4.44
CA ARG A 14 10.65 13.33 4.60
C ARG A 14 10.58 12.04 3.81
N ALA A 15 11.66 11.72 3.10
CA ALA A 15 11.81 10.44 2.43
C ALA A 15 11.98 9.31 3.45
N SER A 16 11.41 8.14 3.17
CA SER A 16 11.63 6.95 3.98
C SER A 16 13.12 6.57 4.01
N ILE A 17 13.53 5.79 5.00
CA ILE A 17 14.92 5.30 5.06
C ILE A 17 15.25 4.49 3.81
N LEU A 18 14.33 3.66 3.35
CA LEU A 18 14.50 2.86 2.15
C LEU A 18 14.71 3.74 0.91
N ASP A 19 13.86 4.76 0.70
CA ASP A 19 14.00 5.69 -0.44
C ASP A 19 15.32 6.46 -0.41
N ARG A 20 15.90 6.66 0.77
CA ARG A 20 17.20 7.32 0.94
C ARG A 20 18.38 6.40 0.68
N LEU A 21 18.20 5.10 0.78
CA LEU A 21 19.23 4.07 0.56
C LEU A 21 19.18 3.50 -0.86
N MET A 22 18.06 3.70 -1.58
CA MET A 22 17.98 3.28 -2.97
C MET A 22 18.80 4.20 -3.87
N ASP A 23 19.65 3.59 -4.66
CA ASP A 23 20.40 4.26 -5.72
C ASP A 23 19.72 3.93 -7.06
N ASP A 24 19.04 4.93 -7.63
CA ASP A 24 18.34 4.79 -8.91
C ASP A 24 19.30 4.90 -10.13
N ALA A 25 20.59 5.21 -9.89
CA ALA A 25 21.57 5.41 -10.95
C ALA A 25 22.97 4.85 -10.61
N PRO A 26 23.10 3.55 -10.33
CA PRO A 26 24.34 2.94 -9.80
C PRO A 26 25.57 3.05 -10.73
N GLY A 27 25.39 3.53 -11.97
CA GLY A 27 26.47 3.75 -12.92
C GLY A 27 26.96 5.21 -12.99
N VAL A 28 26.41 6.13 -12.21
CA VAL A 28 26.73 7.56 -12.26
C VAL A 28 27.59 7.95 -11.07
N ALA A 29 28.87 8.18 -11.30
CA ALA A 29 29.76 8.82 -10.33
C ALA A 29 29.92 10.32 -10.72
N PRO A 30 29.81 11.30 -9.77
CA PRO A 30 29.69 11.11 -8.32
C PRO A 30 28.25 10.90 -7.85
N GLU A 31 28.09 10.19 -6.74
CA GLU A 31 26.81 10.00 -6.09
C GLU A 31 26.20 11.35 -5.67
N ARG A 32 24.95 11.56 -6.06
CA ARG A 32 24.19 12.70 -5.55
C ARG A 32 23.88 12.47 -4.07
N PRO A 33 23.90 13.50 -3.24
CA PRO A 33 23.47 13.33 -1.85
C PRO A 33 22.06 12.75 -1.82
N PRO A 34 21.80 11.74 -0.95
CA PRO A 34 20.51 11.07 -0.91
C PRO A 34 19.37 12.08 -0.70
N PHE A 35 18.28 11.89 -1.42
CA PHE A 35 17.10 12.74 -1.27
C PHE A 35 16.58 12.66 0.15
N ARG A 36 16.63 13.76 0.88
CA ARG A 36 16.12 13.84 2.25
C ARG A 36 14.62 14.12 2.30
N THR A 37 14.09 14.70 1.23
CA THR A 37 12.70 15.09 1.10
C THR A 37 12.15 14.65 -0.25
N GLN A 38 10.86 14.38 -0.29
CA GLN A 38 10.10 13.98 -1.48
C GLN A 38 8.97 14.97 -1.70
N ASN A 39 8.70 15.29 -2.96
CA ASN A 39 7.48 15.96 -3.35
C ASN A 39 6.29 14.96 -3.38
N ARG A 40 5.06 15.46 -3.56
CA ARG A 40 3.84 14.66 -3.60
C ARG A 40 3.94 13.47 -4.58
N ALA A 41 4.43 13.72 -5.80
CA ALA A 41 4.50 12.69 -6.83
C ALA A 41 5.52 11.59 -6.50
N GLN A 42 6.68 11.97 -5.94
CA GLN A 42 7.69 11.03 -5.48
C GLN A 42 7.17 10.19 -4.30
N PHE A 43 6.52 10.85 -3.34
CA PHE A 43 5.92 10.18 -2.19
C PHE A 43 4.82 9.20 -2.60
N GLY A 44 3.93 9.57 -3.52
CA GLY A 44 2.93 8.67 -4.08
C GLY A 44 3.54 7.44 -4.77
N ARG A 45 4.61 7.64 -5.57
CA ARG A 45 5.33 6.51 -6.21
C ARG A 45 5.98 5.58 -5.20
N SER A 46 6.57 6.13 -4.13
CA SER A 46 7.15 5.34 -3.05
C SER A 46 6.08 4.45 -2.40
N ILE A 47 4.93 5.00 -2.07
CA ILE A 47 3.81 4.24 -1.50
C ILE A 47 3.28 3.19 -2.47
N LEU A 48 3.13 3.50 -3.76
CA LEU A 48 2.71 2.53 -4.77
C LEU A 48 3.65 1.33 -4.85
N ARG A 49 4.96 1.58 -4.85
CA ARG A 49 5.98 0.54 -4.82
C ARG A 49 5.84 -0.33 -3.56
N ASP A 50 5.72 0.31 -2.39
CA ASP A 50 5.67 -0.38 -1.11
C ASP A 50 4.36 -1.17 -0.97
N LEU A 51 3.22 -0.65 -1.46
CA LEU A 51 1.96 -1.38 -1.56
C LEU A 51 2.08 -2.60 -2.48
N ARG A 52 2.77 -2.46 -3.62
CA ARG A 52 3.00 -3.57 -4.54
C ARG A 52 3.77 -4.71 -3.88
N TRP A 53 4.79 -4.38 -3.11
CA TRP A 53 5.55 -5.38 -2.35
C TRP A 53 4.70 -6.01 -1.24
N LEU A 54 4.02 -5.19 -0.45
CA LEU A 54 3.18 -5.67 0.65
C LEU A 54 2.09 -6.62 0.16
N LEU A 55 1.38 -6.26 -0.89
CA LEU A 55 0.23 -7.02 -1.39
C LEU A 55 0.64 -8.26 -2.22
N ASN A 56 1.87 -8.29 -2.75
CA ASN A 56 2.44 -9.44 -3.44
C ASN A 56 3.21 -10.41 -2.53
N THR A 57 3.46 -10.02 -1.29
CA THR A 57 4.12 -10.91 -0.33
C THR A 57 3.09 -11.76 0.38
N ARG A 58 3.29 -13.07 0.38
CA ARG A 58 2.52 -14.02 1.21
C ARG A 58 3.16 -14.10 2.58
N THR A 59 2.38 -13.86 3.62
CA THR A 59 2.90 -14.08 4.97
C THR A 59 3.03 -15.57 5.26
N THR A 60 4.19 -15.96 5.78
CA THR A 60 4.48 -17.36 6.15
C THR A 60 4.00 -17.72 7.55
N PHE A 61 3.52 -16.73 8.30
CA PHE A 61 3.16 -16.90 9.72
C PHE A 61 1.85 -17.68 9.98
N GLU A 62 1.18 -18.14 8.93
CA GLU A 62 -0.07 -18.91 9.06
C GLU A 62 0.15 -20.35 9.53
N VAL A 63 1.36 -20.88 9.39
CA VAL A 63 1.69 -22.25 9.77
C VAL A 63 1.82 -22.33 11.29
N GLY A 64 0.74 -22.73 11.96
CA GLY A 64 0.73 -23.05 13.39
C GLY A 64 0.18 -21.96 14.33
N VAL A 65 -0.27 -20.83 13.84
CA VAL A 65 -0.89 -19.80 14.68
C VAL A 65 -2.40 -19.74 14.46
N ASP A 66 -3.17 -19.88 15.53
CA ASP A 66 -4.63 -19.72 15.49
C ASP A 66 -4.97 -18.35 14.85
N PRO A 67 -5.76 -18.32 13.76
CA PRO A 67 -6.21 -17.08 13.12
C PRO A 67 -6.86 -16.08 14.08
N LYS A 68 -7.45 -16.56 15.17
CA LYS A 68 -8.03 -15.72 16.23
C LYS A 68 -6.97 -14.95 17.02
N VAL A 69 -5.79 -15.53 17.22
CA VAL A 69 -4.68 -14.89 17.93
C VAL A 69 -4.09 -13.78 17.05
N ARG A 70 -3.93 -14.01 15.75
CA ARG A 70 -3.46 -13.01 14.80
C ARG A 70 -4.40 -11.80 14.72
N ARG A 71 -5.72 -12.04 14.69
CA ARG A 71 -6.74 -10.98 14.61
C ARG A 71 -6.79 -10.07 15.85
N ARG A 72 -6.30 -10.55 17.00
CA ARG A 72 -6.27 -9.78 18.26
C ARG A 72 -5.05 -8.88 18.39
N ARG A 73 -4.01 -9.10 17.57
CA ARG A 73 -2.81 -8.25 17.59
C ARG A 73 -3.10 -6.88 16.99
N LYS A 74 -2.70 -5.85 17.69
CA LYS A 74 -2.73 -4.48 17.17
C LYS A 74 -1.73 -4.34 16.01
N PRO A 75 -1.92 -3.41 15.07
CA PRO A 75 -0.93 -3.14 14.01
C PRO A 75 0.49 -2.94 14.55
N SER A 76 0.64 -2.24 15.68
CA SER A 76 1.92 -1.99 16.33
C SER A 76 2.61 -3.23 16.95
N GLU A 77 1.89 -4.33 17.07
CA GLU A 77 2.40 -5.60 17.62
C GLU A 77 2.84 -6.58 16.52
N ARG A 78 2.66 -6.20 15.26
CA ARG A 78 3.07 -6.99 14.12
C ARG A 78 4.55 -6.78 13.81
N SER A 79 5.20 -7.83 13.36
CA SER A 79 6.63 -7.84 13.02
C SER A 79 6.82 -8.21 11.53
N VAL A 80 8.06 -8.26 11.09
CA VAL A 80 8.41 -8.62 9.70
C VAL A 80 7.89 -9.99 9.28
N VAL A 81 7.71 -10.93 10.21
CA VAL A 81 7.13 -12.26 9.90
C VAL A 81 5.64 -12.20 9.58
N ASP A 82 4.98 -11.12 9.98
CA ASP A 82 3.56 -10.85 9.68
C ASP A 82 3.39 -10.05 8.38
N TYR A 83 4.51 -9.65 7.72
CA TYR A 83 4.48 -8.83 6.51
C TYR A 83 3.83 -9.57 5.35
N GLY A 84 2.95 -8.88 4.64
CA GLY A 84 2.24 -9.43 3.50
C GLY A 84 0.78 -9.75 3.77
N LEU A 85 0.15 -10.43 2.82
CA LEU A 85 -1.21 -10.93 2.90
C LEU A 85 -1.23 -12.40 3.27
N SER A 86 -2.24 -12.81 4.03
CA SER A 86 -2.60 -14.21 4.19
C SER A 86 -2.90 -14.85 2.83
N ASP A 87 -2.75 -16.16 2.72
CA ASP A 87 -3.13 -16.85 1.49
C ASP A 87 -4.62 -16.66 1.20
N TYR A 88 -4.91 -16.06 0.07
CA TYR A 88 -6.26 -15.78 -0.43
C TYR A 88 -6.58 -16.56 -1.72
N SER A 89 -5.74 -17.50 -2.12
CA SER A 89 -5.94 -18.29 -3.33
C SER A 89 -7.26 -19.10 -3.35
N HIS A 90 -7.76 -19.39 -2.15
CA HIS A 90 -9.02 -20.11 -1.94
C HIS A 90 -10.27 -19.21 -1.94
N LEU A 91 -10.10 -17.88 -1.97
CA LEU A 91 -11.22 -16.95 -1.95
C LEU A 91 -11.76 -16.72 -3.37
N PHE A 92 -13.07 -16.67 -3.50
CA PHE A 92 -13.73 -16.42 -4.78
C PHE A 92 -14.26 -14.99 -4.84
N ALA A 93 -13.85 -14.23 -5.84
CA ALA A 93 -14.31 -12.86 -6.05
C ALA A 93 -15.83 -12.74 -6.21
N SER A 94 -16.51 -13.82 -6.62
CA SER A 94 -17.97 -13.90 -6.76
C SER A 94 -18.70 -13.97 -5.41
N SER A 95 -18.03 -14.45 -4.34
CA SER A 95 -18.61 -14.54 -2.99
C SER A 95 -18.50 -13.20 -2.27
N GLU A 96 -19.58 -12.70 -1.70
CA GLU A 96 -19.57 -11.47 -0.90
C GLU A 96 -18.78 -11.65 0.40
N GLU A 97 -18.88 -12.81 1.03
CA GLU A 97 -18.16 -13.15 2.25
C GLU A 97 -16.64 -13.14 2.00
N ASP A 98 -16.20 -13.72 0.89
CA ASP A 98 -14.81 -13.79 0.51
C ASP A 98 -14.26 -12.40 0.17
N ARG A 99 -15.02 -11.57 -0.55
CA ARG A 99 -14.65 -10.18 -0.80
C ARG A 99 -14.50 -9.38 0.50
N ASN A 100 -15.42 -9.57 1.45
CA ASN A 100 -15.35 -8.92 2.75
C ASN A 100 -14.14 -9.38 3.57
N LEU A 101 -13.81 -10.67 3.50
CA LEU A 101 -12.62 -11.22 4.15
C LEU A 101 -11.34 -10.65 3.53
N LEU A 102 -11.25 -10.63 2.21
CA LEU A 102 -10.12 -10.07 1.46
C LEU A 102 -9.96 -8.57 1.75
N ALA A 103 -11.06 -7.80 1.73
CA ALA A 103 -11.05 -6.38 2.05
C ALA A 103 -10.52 -6.11 3.46
N ARG A 104 -10.91 -6.94 4.42
CA ARG A 104 -10.40 -6.86 5.80
C ARG A 104 -8.91 -7.15 5.85
N THR A 105 -8.46 -8.23 5.22
CA THR A 105 -7.05 -8.65 5.20
C THR A 105 -6.16 -7.56 4.60
N ILE A 106 -6.56 -6.98 3.46
CA ILE A 106 -5.84 -5.86 2.83
C ILE A 106 -5.78 -4.65 3.76
N ARG A 107 -6.91 -4.28 4.37
CA ARG A 107 -6.97 -3.13 5.29
C ARG A 107 -6.07 -3.31 6.51
N GLU A 108 -6.05 -4.50 7.08
CA GLU A 108 -5.20 -4.83 8.22
C GLU A 108 -3.72 -4.81 7.87
N ALA A 109 -3.34 -5.34 6.70
CA ALA A 109 -1.96 -5.32 6.23
C ALA A 109 -1.48 -3.88 5.99
N ILE A 110 -2.26 -3.05 5.29
CA ILE A 110 -1.91 -1.65 5.04
C ILE A 110 -1.81 -0.86 6.35
N ALA A 111 -2.76 -1.05 7.29
CA ALA A 111 -2.71 -0.36 8.57
C ALA A 111 -1.48 -0.72 9.42
N ALA A 112 -0.94 -1.94 9.25
CA ALA A 112 0.22 -2.39 9.98
C ALA A 112 1.55 -1.97 9.34
N PHE A 113 1.65 -2.01 8.02
CA PHE A 113 2.92 -1.92 7.32
C PHE A 113 3.07 -0.69 6.44
N GLU A 114 1.97 0.06 6.20
CA GLU A 114 2.00 1.32 5.46
C GLU A 114 1.30 2.45 6.24
N PRO A 115 1.89 2.91 7.35
CA PRO A 115 1.28 3.92 8.23
C PRO A 115 1.14 5.31 7.58
N ARG A 116 1.81 5.56 6.45
CA ARG A 116 1.70 6.79 5.65
C ARG A 116 0.37 6.88 4.91
N LEU A 117 -0.40 5.76 4.87
CA LEU A 117 -1.66 5.66 4.17
C LEU A 117 -2.81 5.40 5.14
N GLN A 118 -3.77 6.31 5.20
CA GLN A 118 -4.98 6.14 6.00
C GLN A 118 -6.16 5.81 5.09
N ILE A 119 -6.59 4.54 5.08
CA ILE A 119 -7.71 4.08 4.25
C ILE A 119 -9.02 4.70 4.74
N ARG A 120 -9.77 5.30 3.80
CA ARG A 120 -11.13 5.79 4.00
C ARG A 120 -12.15 4.77 3.52
N ARG A 121 -11.95 4.29 2.29
CA ARG A 121 -12.85 3.35 1.64
C ARG A 121 -12.02 2.31 0.88
N LEU A 122 -12.45 1.06 0.94
CA LEU A 122 -11.90 -0.02 0.15
C LEU A 122 -13.07 -0.80 -0.43
N THR A 123 -13.13 -0.90 -1.75
CA THR A 123 -14.15 -1.63 -2.49
C THR A 123 -13.48 -2.71 -3.33
N ILE A 124 -14.13 -3.86 -3.43
CA ILE A 124 -13.70 -4.97 -4.27
C ILE A 124 -14.83 -5.28 -5.25
N GLU A 125 -14.51 -5.24 -6.51
CA GLU A 125 -15.45 -5.49 -7.61
C GLU A 125 -14.97 -6.68 -8.42
N THR A 126 -15.90 -7.51 -8.87
CA THR A 126 -15.60 -8.63 -9.77
C THR A 126 -15.36 -8.12 -11.18
N ILE A 127 -14.42 -8.72 -11.88
CA ILE A 127 -14.21 -8.47 -13.32
C ILE A 127 -15.05 -9.46 -14.10
N GLU A 128 -15.92 -8.95 -14.98
CA GLU A 128 -16.77 -9.80 -15.82
C GLU A 128 -15.94 -10.81 -16.64
N GLY A 129 -16.37 -12.05 -16.64
CA GLY A 129 -15.68 -13.14 -17.35
C GLY A 129 -14.51 -13.77 -16.59
N HIS A 130 -14.12 -13.21 -15.43
CA HIS A 130 -13.00 -13.72 -14.63
C HIS A 130 -13.43 -14.10 -13.21
N ARG A 131 -13.42 -15.39 -12.89
CA ARG A 131 -13.80 -15.88 -11.56
C ARG A 131 -12.73 -15.62 -10.49
N ASN A 132 -11.48 -15.55 -10.93
CA ASN A 132 -10.31 -15.46 -10.04
C ASN A 132 -9.70 -14.05 -9.98
N ARG A 133 -10.27 -13.10 -10.74
CA ARG A 133 -9.78 -11.73 -10.78
C ARG A 133 -10.78 -10.76 -10.17
N CYS A 134 -10.27 -9.81 -9.43
CA CYS A 134 -11.06 -8.73 -8.89
C CYS A 134 -10.31 -7.41 -8.98
N GLN A 135 -11.08 -6.34 -9.09
CA GLN A 135 -10.57 -4.99 -9.00
C GLN A 135 -10.77 -4.46 -7.58
N VAL A 136 -9.69 -4.03 -6.96
CA VAL A 136 -9.70 -3.41 -5.64
C VAL A 136 -9.45 -1.93 -5.80
N ARG A 137 -10.35 -1.10 -5.27
CA ARG A 137 -10.19 0.34 -5.20
C ARG A 137 -9.98 0.77 -3.75
N ILE A 138 -8.92 1.53 -3.53
CA ILE A 138 -8.54 2.04 -2.22
C ILE A 138 -8.56 3.57 -2.27
N ASP A 139 -9.53 4.18 -1.62
CA ASP A 139 -9.56 5.63 -1.38
C ASP A 139 -8.98 5.91 0.00
N ALA A 140 -7.95 6.74 0.06
CA ALA A 140 -7.17 6.97 1.26
C ALA A 140 -6.71 8.42 1.41
N TRP A 141 -6.17 8.74 2.59
CA TRP A 141 -5.39 9.94 2.84
C TRP A 141 -3.91 9.58 2.84
N LEU A 142 -3.12 10.30 2.05
CA LEU A 142 -1.67 10.35 2.21
C LEU A 142 -1.36 11.22 3.43
N LEU A 143 -0.63 10.65 4.39
CA LEU A 143 -0.19 11.38 5.58
C LEU A 143 1.22 11.92 5.32
N MET A 144 1.31 13.19 4.98
CA MET A 144 2.55 13.93 4.84
C MET A 144 2.85 14.72 6.13
N ASP A 145 4.09 15.12 6.36
CA ASP A 145 4.52 15.79 7.60
C ASP A 145 3.61 16.97 8.00
N HIS A 146 3.08 17.71 7.04
CA HIS A 146 2.29 18.92 7.29
C HIS A 146 0.95 18.94 6.53
N ALA A 147 0.55 17.83 5.92
CA ALA A 147 -0.66 17.77 5.11
C ALA A 147 -1.27 16.38 5.04
N ARG A 148 -2.59 16.34 4.81
CA ARG A 148 -3.30 15.12 4.42
C ARG A 148 -3.86 15.36 3.03
N GLU A 149 -3.51 14.52 2.09
CA GLU A 149 -3.99 14.65 0.72
C GLU A 149 -4.77 13.42 0.29
N PRO A 150 -5.90 13.59 -0.41
CA PRO A 150 -6.67 12.47 -0.90
C PRO A 150 -5.92 11.79 -2.04
N VAL A 151 -5.99 10.45 -2.06
CA VAL A 151 -5.43 9.62 -3.13
C VAL A 151 -6.34 8.42 -3.36
N SER A 152 -6.37 7.94 -4.59
CA SER A 152 -7.07 6.72 -4.97
C SER A 152 -6.10 5.78 -5.68
N PHE A 153 -6.11 4.50 -5.26
CA PHE A 153 -5.32 3.43 -5.88
C PHE A 153 -6.29 2.39 -6.45
N GLY A 154 -6.03 1.98 -7.69
CA GLY A 154 -6.66 0.82 -8.31
C GLY A 154 -5.69 -0.34 -8.34
N LEU A 155 -6.11 -1.52 -7.93
CA LEU A 155 -5.34 -2.74 -7.93
C LEU A 155 -6.12 -3.80 -8.67
N GLU A 156 -5.47 -4.55 -9.54
CA GLU A 156 -6.02 -5.79 -10.07
C GLU A 156 -5.36 -6.96 -9.34
N LEU A 157 -6.18 -7.78 -8.71
CA LEU A 157 -5.75 -8.98 -8.00
C LEU A 157 -6.19 -10.22 -8.77
N ASP A 158 -5.25 -11.11 -9.01
CA ASP A 158 -5.52 -12.49 -9.46
C ASP A 158 -5.20 -13.44 -8.31
N ASN A 159 -6.13 -14.35 -8.00
CA ASN A 159 -5.97 -15.27 -6.87
C ASN A 159 -4.78 -16.23 -7.03
N SER A 160 -4.36 -16.49 -8.27
CA SER A 160 -3.23 -17.39 -8.57
C SER A 160 -1.90 -16.64 -8.72
N GLU A 161 -1.93 -15.44 -9.31
CA GLU A 161 -0.73 -14.69 -9.67
C GLU A 161 -0.39 -13.54 -8.70
N GLY A 162 -1.36 -13.13 -7.87
CA GLY A 162 -1.21 -12.01 -6.94
C GLY A 162 -1.66 -10.68 -7.54
N VAL A 163 -1.02 -9.58 -7.15
CA VAL A 163 -1.31 -8.24 -7.71
C VAL A 163 -0.69 -8.13 -9.10
N VAL A 164 -1.54 -8.09 -10.12
CA VAL A 164 -1.12 -7.99 -11.51
C VAL A 164 -0.78 -6.53 -11.85
N GLU A 165 -1.60 -5.58 -11.42
CA GLU A 165 -1.42 -4.18 -11.73
C GLU A 165 -1.77 -3.27 -10.55
N VAL A 166 -1.02 -2.17 -10.38
CA VAL A 166 -1.30 -1.12 -9.40
C VAL A 166 -1.27 0.23 -10.11
N ASN A 167 -2.40 0.90 -10.13
CA ASN A 167 -2.57 2.22 -10.72
C ASN A 167 -2.92 3.24 -9.62
N GLY A 168 -2.25 4.39 -9.63
CA GLY A 168 -2.52 5.48 -8.70
C GLY A 168 -2.80 6.78 -9.43
N SER A 169 -3.75 7.56 -8.95
CA SER A 169 -4.07 8.92 -9.41
C SER A 169 -4.11 9.91 -8.26
#